data_4bca4d3116caec19c6251df1b8e852b7
#
_entry.id   4bca4d3116caec19c6251df1b8e852b7
#
_cell.length_a   1.000
_cell.length_b   1.000
_cell.length_c   1.000
_cell.angle_alpha   90.00
_cell.angle_beta   90.00
_cell.angle_gamma   90.00
#
_symmetry.space_group_name_H-M   'P 1'
#
loop_
_entity.id
_entity.type
_entity.pdbx_description
1 polymer ?
#
loop_
_entity_poly.entity_id
_entity_poly.type
_entity_poly.pdbx_seq_one_letter_code
_entity_poly.pdbx_strand_id
1 'polypeptide(L)'
;APYRNGGNGTEEKIYMKSLFHAAYRREVFEEIGHYNESLARTEDNEIHYRMRKAGFKLRFCPDIISYQHTRSSLPKMLKQKYGNGYWIGKTSKVCPGCLSIYHFVPWAFVMAIIVTTVASVSCKLLAVKSFFSRIVYGLTGLMWGSYWLLAVVMSVVAVIGAKKERNKTCFALPFLFFLLHISYGIGTVCGLAAKKPAKETRNR
;
A
#
# COMPACT_ATOMS: atom_id res chain seq x y z
N ALA A 1 -11.26 -13.63 -9.75
CA ALA A 1 -11.04 -12.71 -10.87
C ALA A 1 -9.61 -12.87 -11.41
N PRO A 2 -9.39 -12.83 -12.73
CA PRO A 2 -8.05 -12.86 -13.29
C PRO A 2 -7.30 -11.57 -12.92
N TYR A 3 -6.11 -11.72 -12.36
CA TYR A 3 -5.23 -10.60 -12.08
C TYR A 3 -4.37 -10.34 -13.33
N ARG A 4 -4.62 -9.23 -14.00
CA ARG A 4 -3.76 -8.72 -15.06
C ARG A 4 -3.01 -7.51 -14.52
N ASN A 5 -1.69 -7.60 -14.41
CA ASN A 5 -0.85 -6.41 -14.33
C ASN A 5 -0.94 -5.72 -15.70
N GLY A 6 -1.74 -4.66 -15.78
CA GLY A 6 -2.08 -4.01 -17.02
C GLY A 6 -0.88 -3.38 -17.70
N GLY A 7 -0.39 -4.05 -18.72
CA GLY A 7 0.55 -3.52 -19.69
C GLY A 7 -0.04 -3.68 -21.09
N ASN A 8 -0.63 -2.64 -21.66
CA ASN A 8 -0.95 -2.62 -23.08
C ASN A 8 0.34 -2.39 -23.87
N GLY A 9 0.88 -3.43 -24.43
CA GLY A 9 1.51 -3.67 -25.70
C GLY A 9 2.49 -2.67 -26.35
N THR A 10 3.36 -1.96 -25.61
CA THR A 10 4.58 -1.40 -26.19
C THR A 10 5.80 -2.04 -25.50
N GLU A 11 6.90 -2.29 -26.22
CA GLU A 11 8.07 -3.01 -25.71
C GLU A 11 8.61 -2.45 -24.38
N GLU A 12 8.52 -1.14 -24.14
CA GLU A 12 8.90 -0.50 -22.87
C GLU A 12 7.99 -0.89 -21.69
N LYS A 13 6.74 -1.26 -21.93
CA LYS A 13 5.77 -1.68 -20.89
C LYS A 13 5.83 -3.17 -20.53
N ILE A 14 6.67 -3.94 -21.20
CA ILE A 14 6.87 -5.36 -20.90
C ILE A 14 7.71 -5.54 -19.62
N TYR A 15 8.55 -4.56 -19.27
CA TYR A 15 9.39 -4.64 -18.09
C TYR A 15 8.78 -3.91 -16.90
N MET A 16 8.68 -4.62 -15.78
CA MET A 16 8.02 -4.17 -14.56
C MET A 16 9.03 -3.98 -13.42
N LYS A 17 8.70 -3.08 -12.49
CA LYS A 17 9.51 -2.90 -11.26
C LYS A 17 9.30 -4.01 -10.24
N SER A 18 8.13 -4.61 -10.23
CA SER A 18 7.75 -5.72 -9.35
C SER A 18 6.64 -6.53 -10.00
N LEU A 19 6.61 -7.83 -9.75
CA LEU A 19 5.60 -8.78 -10.22
C LEU A 19 4.98 -9.47 -9.02
N PHE A 20 3.68 -9.75 -9.08
CA PHE A 20 2.97 -10.43 -8.00
C PHE A 20 3.17 -11.96 -8.05
N HIS A 21 3.02 -12.56 -9.23
CA HIS A 21 3.38 -13.96 -9.47
C HIS A 21 4.51 -13.99 -10.50
N ALA A 22 5.64 -14.56 -10.13
CA ALA A 22 6.81 -14.58 -10.96
C ALA A 22 7.51 -15.95 -10.93
N ALA A 23 8.11 -16.32 -12.06
CA ALA A 23 9.07 -17.41 -12.15
C ALA A 23 10.46 -16.81 -12.37
N TYR A 24 11.45 -17.38 -11.72
CA TYR A 24 12.82 -16.91 -11.78
C TYR A 24 13.73 -18.01 -12.28
N ARG A 25 14.75 -17.64 -13.05
CA ARG A 25 15.83 -18.55 -13.42
C ARG A 25 16.68 -18.85 -12.18
N ARG A 26 17.27 -20.04 -12.13
CA ARG A 26 18.13 -20.47 -11.01
C ARG A 26 19.35 -19.54 -10.86
N GLU A 27 19.94 -19.15 -11.98
CA GLU A 27 21.13 -18.30 -12.02
C GLU A 27 20.92 -16.97 -11.30
N VAL A 28 19.68 -16.46 -11.28
CA VAL A 28 19.35 -15.25 -10.54
C VAL A 28 19.59 -15.44 -9.04
N PHE A 29 19.17 -16.56 -8.48
CA PHE A 29 19.37 -16.85 -7.06
C PHE A 29 20.85 -17.13 -6.73
N GLU A 30 21.57 -17.72 -7.66
CA GLU A 30 23.02 -17.97 -7.53
C GLU A 30 23.78 -16.65 -7.46
N GLU A 31 23.38 -15.64 -8.22
CA GLU A 31 24.04 -14.32 -8.25
C GLU A 31 23.61 -13.42 -7.09
N ILE A 32 22.30 -13.27 -6.86
CA ILE A 32 21.79 -12.30 -5.87
C ILE A 32 21.46 -12.92 -4.50
N GLY A 33 21.46 -14.26 -4.37
CA GLY A 33 21.00 -15.00 -3.19
C GLY A 33 19.49 -15.16 -3.12
N HIS A 34 19.04 -15.98 -2.17
CA HIS A 34 17.63 -16.32 -1.95
C HIS A 34 16.81 -15.16 -1.36
N TYR A 35 15.53 -15.45 -1.05
CA TYR A 35 14.65 -14.51 -0.34
C TYR A 35 15.19 -14.17 1.04
N ASN A 36 14.92 -12.97 1.48
CA ASN A 36 15.22 -12.55 2.85
C ASN A 36 14.17 -13.13 3.81
N GLU A 37 14.51 -14.17 4.54
CA GLU A 37 13.62 -14.91 5.45
C GLU A 37 13.14 -14.05 6.63
N SER A 38 13.82 -12.93 6.92
CA SER A 38 13.36 -11.99 7.95
C SER A 38 12.11 -11.20 7.54
N LEU A 39 11.70 -11.28 6.28
CA LEU A 39 10.53 -10.60 5.72
C LEU A 39 9.43 -11.63 5.41
N ALA A 40 8.38 -11.68 6.23
CA ALA A 40 7.23 -12.55 5.98
C ALA A 40 6.23 -11.98 4.94
N ARG A 41 6.40 -10.72 4.57
CA ARG A 41 5.73 -10.03 3.45
C ARG A 41 6.69 -9.00 2.90
N THR A 42 6.45 -8.56 1.65
CA THR A 42 7.33 -7.63 0.94
C THR A 42 8.70 -8.24 0.56
N GLU A 43 8.88 -9.53 0.75
CA GLU A 43 10.01 -10.31 0.26
C GLU A 43 10.16 -10.20 -1.25
N ASP A 44 9.03 -10.12 -1.96
CA ASP A 44 8.97 -9.88 -3.41
C ASP A 44 9.53 -8.50 -3.78
N ASN A 45 9.17 -7.45 -3.06
CA ASN A 45 9.70 -6.12 -3.31
C ASN A 45 11.21 -6.06 -3.08
N GLU A 46 11.71 -6.75 -2.05
CA GLU A 46 13.12 -6.78 -1.68
C GLU A 46 13.93 -7.54 -2.73
N ILE A 47 13.53 -8.75 -3.12
CA ILE A 47 14.25 -9.53 -4.12
C ILE A 47 14.21 -8.87 -5.49
N HIS A 48 13.07 -8.31 -5.92
CA HIS A 48 12.99 -7.58 -7.17
C HIS A 48 13.88 -6.32 -7.20
N TYR A 49 14.08 -5.69 -6.04
CA TYR A 49 15.01 -4.58 -5.91
C TYR A 49 16.46 -5.04 -6.11
N ARG A 50 16.87 -6.17 -5.48
CA ARG A 50 18.22 -6.75 -5.68
C ARG A 50 18.43 -7.18 -7.14
N MET A 51 17.44 -7.84 -7.75
CA MET A 51 17.48 -8.22 -9.16
C MET A 51 17.75 -7.03 -10.06
N ARG A 52 16.99 -5.93 -9.90
CA ARG A 52 17.20 -4.73 -10.71
C ARG A 52 18.57 -4.10 -10.48
N LYS A 53 19.09 -4.15 -9.24
CA LYS A 53 20.44 -3.68 -8.93
C LYS A 53 21.54 -4.52 -9.58
N ALA A 54 21.31 -5.80 -9.75
CA ALA A 54 22.19 -6.73 -10.46
C ALA A 54 22.02 -6.67 -11.99
N GLY A 55 21.12 -5.82 -12.51
CA GLY A 55 20.91 -5.66 -13.96
C GLY A 55 19.84 -6.58 -14.56
N PHE A 56 19.22 -7.46 -13.77
CA PHE A 56 18.13 -8.31 -14.24
C PHE A 56 16.87 -7.51 -14.52
N LYS A 57 16.14 -7.93 -15.55
CA LYS A 57 14.87 -7.33 -15.97
C LYS A 57 13.71 -8.27 -15.65
N LEU A 58 12.65 -7.75 -15.03
CA LEU A 58 11.41 -8.48 -14.76
C LEU A 58 10.47 -8.31 -15.94
N ARG A 59 10.27 -9.37 -16.73
CA ARG A 59 9.40 -9.34 -17.90
C ARG A 59 7.97 -9.70 -17.51
N PHE A 60 7.02 -8.89 -17.92
CA PHE A 60 5.61 -9.20 -17.84
C PHE A 60 5.17 -10.02 -19.05
N CYS A 61 4.44 -11.11 -18.81
CA CYS A 61 3.90 -12.00 -19.84
C CYS A 61 2.36 -11.94 -19.77
N PRO A 62 1.68 -11.26 -20.70
CA PRO A 62 0.23 -11.05 -20.63
C PRO A 62 -0.57 -12.34 -20.83
N ASP A 63 0.03 -13.36 -21.48
CA ASP A 63 -0.63 -14.64 -21.76
C ASP A 63 -0.67 -15.56 -20.54
N ILE A 64 0.15 -15.27 -19.50
CA ILE A 64 0.14 -16.02 -18.26
C ILE A 64 -0.95 -15.46 -17.34
N ILE A 65 -2.04 -16.20 -17.21
CA ILE A 65 -3.19 -15.83 -16.39
C ILE A 65 -3.14 -16.58 -15.06
N SER A 66 -3.17 -15.84 -13.95
CA SER A 66 -3.31 -16.42 -12.61
C SER A 66 -4.61 -15.99 -11.97
N TYR A 67 -5.22 -16.89 -11.19
CA TYR A 67 -6.47 -16.62 -10.46
C TYR A 67 -6.18 -16.49 -8.97
N GLN A 68 -6.66 -15.42 -8.36
CA GLN A 68 -6.52 -15.20 -6.94
C GLN A 68 -7.86 -15.19 -6.24
N HIS A 69 -7.98 -15.96 -5.15
CA HIS A 69 -9.12 -15.86 -4.24
C HIS A 69 -8.97 -14.63 -3.35
N THR A 70 -9.85 -13.65 -3.55
CA THR A 70 -9.91 -12.46 -2.69
C THR A 70 -10.54 -12.80 -1.33
N ARG A 71 -10.27 -11.98 -0.33
CA ARG A 71 -10.87 -12.14 1.00
C ARG A 71 -12.36 -11.83 0.93
N SER A 72 -13.19 -12.76 1.42
CA SER A 72 -14.65 -12.70 1.34
C SER A 72 -15.31 -11.95 2.52
N SER A 73 -14.56 -11.59 3.57
CA SER A 73 -15.11 -10.90 4.73
C SER A 73 -14.30 -9.67 5.09
N LEU A 74 -15.00 -8.63 5.57
CA LEU A 74 -14.39 -7.36 5.96
C LEU A 74 -13.28 -7.53 7.02
N PRO A 75 -13.46 -8.31 8.11
CA PRO A 75 -12.38 -8.50 9.09
C PRO A 75 -11.11 -9.11 8.48
N LYS A 76 -11.27 -10.09 7.57
CA LYS A 76 -10.13 -10.69 6.88
C LYS A 76 -9.43 -9.70 5.96
N MET A 77 -10.19 -8.83 5.29
CA MET A 77 -9.62 -7.76 4.45
C MET A 77 -8.86 -6.73 5.28
N LEU A 78 -9.43 -6.27 6.40
CA LEU A 78 -8.76 -5.33 7.31
C LEU A 78 -7.48 -5.94 7.89
N LYS A 79 -7.54 -7.18 8.38
CA LYS A 79 -6.35 -7.89 8.89
C LYS A 79 -5.26 -8.00 7.81
N GLN A 80 -5.65 -8.27 6.56
CA GLN A 80 -4.70 -8.32 5.45
C GLN A 80 -4.06 -6.94 5.20
N LYS A 81 -4.86 -5.87 5.19
CA LYS A 81 -4.36 -4.50 4.97
C LYS A 81 -3.48 -4.01 6.12
N TYR A 82 -3.87 -4.30 7.36
CA TYR A 82 -3.01 -4.06 8.51
C TYR A 82 -1.65 -4.76 8.37
N GLY A 83 -1.67 -6.06 8.06
CA GLY A 83 -0.44 -6.83 7.85
C GLY A 83 0.43 -6.27 6.72
N ASN A 84 -0.18 -5.83 5.61
CA ASN A 84 0.57 -5.20 4.52
C ASN A 84 1.27 -3.91 5.01
N GLY A 85 0.54 -3.02 5.69
CA GLY A 85 1.12 -1.81 6.26
C GLY A 85 2.23 -2.11 7.28
N TYR A 86 1.98 -3.05 8.19
CA TYR A 86 2.96 -3.46 9.19
C TYR A 86 4.30 -3.88 8.57
N TRP A 87 4.24 -4.71 7.52
CA TRP A 87 5.43 -5.16 6.84
C TRP A 87 6.09 -4.08 5.99
N ILE A 88 5.35 -3.13 5.43
CA ILE A 88 5.95 -1.93 4.81
C ILE A 88 6.77 -1.14 5.84
N GLY A 89 6.21 -0.90 7.04
CA GLY A 89 6.93 -0.23 8.13
C GLY A 89 8.19 -0.98 8.58
N LYS A 90 8.15 -2.31 8.66
CA LYS A 90 9.34 -3.13 9.00
C LYS A 90 10.37 -3.14 7.87
N THR A 91 9.92 -3.31 6.64
CA THR A 91 10.79 -3.40 5.45
C THR A 91 11.53 -2.11 5.18
N SER A 92 10.93 -0.95 5.49
CA SER A 92 11.60 0.34 5.36
C SER A 92 12.88 0.45 6.20
N LYS A 93 13.01 -0.35 7.27
CA LYS A 93 14.20 -0.42 8.11
C LYS A 93 15.29 -1.37 7.60
N VAL A 94 14.91 -2.29 6.71
CA VAL A 94 15.80 -3.31 6.13
C VAL A 94 16.26 -2.88 4.75
N CYS A 95 15.33 -2.50 3.90
CA CYS A 95 15.53 -2.15 2.52
C CYS A 95 14.65 -0.97 2.10
N PRO A 96 14.95 0.28 2.52
CA PRO A 96 14.12 1.44 2.17
C PRO A 96 14.02 1.65 0.66
N GLY A 97 15.07 1.36 -0.10
CA GLY A 97 15.12 1.51 -1.56
C GLY A 97 14.24 0.54 -2.34
N CYS A 98 13.74 -0.53 -1.72
CA CYS A 98 12.82 -1.46 -2.37
C CYS A 98 11.37 -0.96 -2.36
N LEU A 99 11.07 0.05 -1.56
CA LEU A 99 9.74 0.61 -1.39
C LEU A 99 9.57 1.90 -2.20
N SER A 100 8.37 2.09 -2.75
CA SER A 100 7.98 3.32 -3.41
C SER A 100 7.19 4.22 -2.46
N ILE A 101 7.21 5.53 -2.71
CA ILE A 101 6.57 6.53 -1.85
C ILE A 101 5.06 6.27 -1.65
N TYR A 102 4.38 5.70 -2.65
CA TYR A 102 2.95 5.41 -2.56
C TYR A 102 2.60 4.38 -1.48
N HIS A 103 3.55 3.54 -1.04
CA HIS A 103 3.33 2.61 0.07
C HIS A 103 3.08 3.33 1.40
N PHE A 104 3.56 4.58 1.52
CA PHE A 104 3.42 5.39 2.72
C PHE A 104 2.22 6.35 2.69
N VAL A 105 1.48 6.42 1.59
CA VAL A 105 0.29 7.28 1.48
C VAL A 105 -0.74 7.00 2.57
N PRO A 106 -1.13 5.73 2.87
CA PRO A 106 -2.07 5.47 3.96
C PRO A 106 -1.52 5.83 5.36
N TRP A 107 -0.21 5.70 5.56
CA TRP A 107 0.44 6.16 6.78
C TRP A 107 0.38 7.69 6.91
N ALA A 108 0.75 8.41 5.87
CA ALA A 108 0.68 9.87 5.85
C ALA A 108 -0.75 10.38 6.11
N PHE A 109 -1.75 9.69 5.54
CA PHE A 109 -3.16 9.98 5.78
C PHE A 109 -3.55 9.80 7.26
N VAL A 110 -3.17 8.71 7.89
CA VAL A 110 -3.43 8.49 9.34
C VAL A 110 -2.73 9.55 10.18
N MET A 111 -1.49 9.90 9.87
CA MET A 111 -0.77 10.97 10.57
C MET A 111 -1.45 12.33 10.38
N ALA A 112 -1.91 12.65 9.17
CA ALA A 112 -2.65 13.88 8.90
C ALA A 112 -3.96 13.93 9.71
N ILE A 113 -4.71 12.84 9.79
CA ILE A 113 -5.91 12.74 10.65
C ILE A 113 -5.55 13.06 12.11
N ILE A 114 -4.54 12.41 12.65
CA ILE A 114 -4.13 12.59 14.05
C ILE A 114 -3.74 14.06 14.30
N VAL A 115 -2.84 14.59 13.47
CA VAL A 115 -2.32 15.95 13.64
C VAL A 115 -3.43 17.00 13.51
N THR A 116 -4.26 16.93 12.47
CA THR A 116 -5.33 17.90 12.24
C THR A 116 -6.43 17.79 13.29
N THR A 117 -6.76 16.58 13.77
CA THR A 117 -7.74 16.37 14.83
C THR A 117 -7.23 16.94 16.14
N VAL A 118 -6.00 16.60 16.54
CA VAL A 118 -5.39 17.11 17.77
C VAL A 118 -5.30 18.64 17.73
N ALA A 119 -4.81 19.22 16.63
CA ALA A 119 -4.72 20.67 16.48
C ALA A 119 -6.10 21.34 16.57
N SER A 120 -7.11 20.80 15.89
CA SER A 120 -8.49 21.35 15.91
C SER A 120 -9.11 21.26 17.29
N VAL A 121 -8.95 20.12 17.99
CA VAL A 121 -9.46 19.95 19.36
C VAL A 121 -8.73 20.89 20.33
N SER A 122 -7.41 21.02 20.21
CA SER A 122 -6.62 21.94 21.04
C SER A 122 -7.05 23.40 20.85
N CYS A 123 -7.22 23.85 19.60
CA CYS A 123 -7.73 25.19 19.31
C CYS A 123 -9.12 25.44 19.91
N LYS A 124 -10.00 24.41 19.90
CA LYS A 124 -11.34 24.50 20.47
C LYS A 124 -11.30 24.56 22.00
N LEU A 125 -10.53 23.67 22.63
CA LEU A 125 -10.45 23.59 24.12
C LEU A 125 -9.80 24.85 24.72
N LEU A 126 -8.76 25.39 24.05
CA LEU A 126 -8.08 26.60 24.48
C LEU A 126 -8.79 27.89 24.04
N ALA A 127 -9.99 27.78 23.47
CA ALA A 127 -10.80 28.89 22.95
C ALA A 127 -9.99 29.86 22.05
N VAL A 128 -9.03 29.35 21.29
CA VAL A 128 -8.16 30.15 20.42
C VAL A 128 -8.98 30.71 19.25
N LYS A 129 -9.34 31.98 19.32
CA LYS A 129 -10.04 32.71 18.26
C LYS A 129 -9.04 33.56 17.44
N SER A 130 -8.13 32.92 16.74
CA SER A 130 -7.09 33.59 15.97
C SER A 130 -7.17 33.22 14.47
N PHE A 131 -6.44 33.96 13.65
CA PHE A 131 -6.24 33.59 12.25
C PHE A 131 -5.67 32.18 12.11
N PHE A 132 -4.77 31.79 13.01
CA PHE A 132 -4.19 30.43 13.05
C PHE A 132 -5.26 29.33 13.21
N SER A 133 -6.21 29.48 14.14
CA SER A 133 -7.28 28.49 14.31
C SER A 133 -8.16 28.35 13.06
N ARG A 134 -8.42 29.45 12.36
CA ARG A 134 -9.14 29.40 11.06
C ARG A 134 -8.39 28.62 10.00
N ILE A 135 -7.07 28.77 9.92
CA ILE A 135 -6.22 27.96 9.02
C ILE A 135 -6.31 26.49 9.39
N VAL A 136 -6.18 26.14 10.67
CA VAL A 136 -6.26 24.74 11.14
C VAL A 136 -7.59 24.12 10.74
N TYR A 137 -8.70 24.77 11.00
CA TYR A 137 -10.04 24.26 10.61
C TYR A 137 -10.21 24.18 9.10
N GLY A 138 -9.70 25.17 8.36
CA GLY A 138 -9.71 25.16 6.90
C GLY A 138 -8.94 24.00 6.30
N LEU A 139 -7.72 23.74 6.78
CA LEU A 139 -6.91 22.61 6.36
C LEU A 139 -7.54 21.27 6.72
N THR A 140 -8.13 21.16 7.91
CA THR A 140 -8.85 19.96 8.35
C THR A 140 -10.06 19.70 7.44
N GLY A 141 -10.85 20.73 7.15
CA GLY A 141 -11.99 20.62 6.24
C GLY A 141 -11.58 20.26 4.81
N LEU A 142 -10.51 20.88 4.31
CA LEU A 142 -9.96 20.56 2.98
C LEU A 142 -9.48 19.11 2.91
N MET A 143 -8.76 18.62 3.91
CA MET A 143 -8.29 17.23 3.97
C MET A 143 -9.46 16.25 3.92
N TRP A 144 -10.46 16.43 4.79
CA TRP A 144 -11.63 15.55 4.82
C TRP A 144 -12.49 15.67 3.57
N GLY A 145 -12.72 16.88 3.08
CA GLY A 145 -13.50 17.13 1.87
C GLY A 145 -12.86 16.49 0.65
N SER A 146 -11.56 16.68 0.45
CA SER A 146 -10.83 16.07 -0.67
C SER A 146 -10.78 14.56 -0.57
N TYR A 147 -10.58 14.01 0.63
CA TYR A 147 -10.59 12.56 0.84
C TYR A 147 -11.93 11.92 0.44
N TRP A 148 -13.04 12.44 0.97
CA TRP A 148 -14.34 11.87 0.67
C TRP A 148 -14.75 12.09 -0.78
N LEU A 149 -14.40 13.22 -1.37
CA LEU A 149 -14.62 13.45 -2.81
C LEU A 149 -13.90 12.38 -3.65
N LEU A 150 -12.61 12.17 -3.38
CA LEU A 150 -11.83 11.14 -4.10
C LEU A 150 -12.35 9.74 -3.84
N ALA A 151 -12.74 9.41 -2.61
CA ALA A 151 -13.32 8.11 -2.27
C ALA A 151 -14.61 7.84 -3.03
N VAL A 152 -15.48 8.84 -3.17
CA VAL A 152 -16.72 8.75 -3.96
C VAL A 152 -16.40 8.59 -5.45
N VAL A 153 -15.54 9.44 -6.00
CA VAL A 153 -15.13 9.36 -7.41
C VAL A 153 -14.56 7.98 -7.73
N MET A 154 -13.63 7.48 -6.92
CA MET A 154 -13.04 6.16 -7.12
C MET A 154 -14.07 5.03 -6.97
N SER A 155 -15.06 5.18 -6.09
CA SER A 155 -16.17 4.23 -5.96
C SER A 155 -17.03 4.21 -7.22
N VAL A 156 -17.34 5.37 -7.78
CA VAL A 156 -18.10 5.48 -9.04
C VAL A 156 -17.32 4.83 -10.18
N VAL A 157 -16.03 5.11 -10.31
CA VAL A 157 -15.15 4.50 -11.32
C VAL A 157 -15.15 2.97 -11.19
N ALA A 158 -15.00 2.46 -9.95
CA ALA A 158 -15.03 1.03 -9.68
C ALA A 158 -16.36 0.39 -10.06
N VAL A 159 -17.47 1.03 -9.75
CA VAL A 159 -18.83 0.55 -10.10
C VAL A 159 -19.08 0.56 -11.61
N ILE A 160 -18.60 1.59 -12.30
CA ILE A 160 -18.69 1.67 -13.77
C ILE A 160 -17.87 0.53 -14.41
N GLY A 161 -16.67 0.28 -13.89
CA GLY A 161 -15.77 -0.78 -14.37
C GLY A 161 -16.30 -2.20 -14.10
N ALA A 162 -17.08 -2.40 -13.05
CA ALA A 162 -17.61 -3.71 -12.65
C ALA A 162 -18.74 -4.26 -13.54
N LYS A 163 -19.21 -3.51 -14.53
CA LYS A 163 -20.21 -3.85 -15.57
C LYS A 163 -21.40 -4.74 -15.11
N LYS A 164 -21.17 -6.04 -14.86
CA LYS A 164 -22.22 -7.04 -14.54
C LYS A 164 -22.46 -7.29 -13.04
N GLU A 165 -21.51 -6.91 -12.18
CA GLU A 165 -21.55 -7.24 -10.73
C GLU A 165 -22.01 -6.06 -9.86
N ARG A 166 -22.81 -5.18 -10.41
CA ARG A 166 -23.37 -4.04 -9.66
C ARG A 166 -24.34 -4.53 -8.59
N ASN A 167 -23.98 -4.33 -7.34
CA ASN A 167 -24.83 -4.66 -6.20
C ASN A 167 -24.99 -3.42 -5.30
N LYS A 168 -26.07 -3.38 -4.49
CA LYS A 168 -26.30 -2.31 -3.49
C LYS A 168 -25.12 -2.12 -2.52
N THR A 169 -24.32 -3.15 -2.28
CA THR A 169 -23.07 -3.06 -1.49
C THR A 169 -22.03 -2.09 -2.06
N CYS A 170 -22.14 -1.71 -3.34
CA CYS A 170 -21.25 -0.70 -3.95
C CYS A 170 -21.37 0.67 -3.28
N PHE A 171 -22.49 1.01 -2.67
CA PHE A 171 -22.64 2.25 -1.89
C PHE A 171 -21.76 2.29 -0.64
N ALA A 172 -21.33 1.14 -0.15
CA ALA A 172 -20.40 1.05 0.98
C ALA A 172 -18.93 1.25 0.61
N LEU A 173 -18.58 1.30 -0.69
CA LEU A 173 -17.19 1.40 -1.16
C LEU A 173 -16.41 2.59 -0.59
N PRO A 174 -16.95 3.83 -0.51
CA PRO A 174 -16.19 4.94 0.08
C PRO A 174 -15.78 4.66 1.53
N PHE A 175 -16.69 4.11 2.33
CA PHE A 175 -16.41 3.72 3.72
C PHE A 175 -15.44 2.56 3.80
N LEU A 176 -15.54 1.60 2.90
CA LEU A 176 -14.60 0.49 2.81
C LEU A 176 -13.20 1.00 2.49
N PHE A 177 -13.03 1.89 1.53
CA PHE A 177 -11.75 2.51 1.24
C PHE A 177 -11.17 3.21 2.46
N PHE A 178 -11.99 3.95 3.20
CA PHE A 178 -11.57 4.59 4.44
C PHE A 178 -11.04 3.58 5.46
N LEU A 179 -11.81 2.53 5.76
CA LEU A 179 -11.41 1.49 6.71
C LEU A 179 -10.12 0.77 6.28
N LEU A 180 -9.95 0.51 4.98
CA LEU A 180 -8.75 -0.13 4.45
C LEU A 180 -7.52 0.78 4.56
N HIS A 181 -7.66 2.09 4.28
CA HIS A 181 -6.58 3.06 4.46
C HIS A 181 -6.17 3.21 5.92
N ILE A 182 -7.14 3.32 6.83
CA ILE A 182 -6.87 3.39 8.28
C ILE A 182 -6.16 2.13 8.75
N SER A 183 -6.69 0.96 8.40
CA SER A 183 -6.10 -0.33 8.80
C SER A 183 -4.65 -0.47 8.32
N TYR A 184 -4.39 -0.10 7.07
CA TYR A 184 -3.04 -0.13 6.50
C TYR A 184 -2.11 0.90 7.17
N GLY A 185 -2.58 2.14 7.35
CA GLY A 185 -1.80 3.21 7.96
C GLY A 185 -1.42 2.90 9.41
N ILE A 186 -2.36 2.40 10.22
CA ILE A 186 -2.08 1.93 11.58
C ILE A 186 -1.05 0.79 11.56
N GLY A 187 -1.22 -0.17 10.65
CA GLY A 187 -0.23 -1.22 10.44
C GLY A 187 1.16 -0.66 10.18
N THR A 188 1.28 0.38 9.33
CA THR A 188 2.57 1.02 9.02
C THR A 188 3.17 1.70 10.25
N VAL A 189 2.37 2.41 11.04
CA VAL A 189 2.83 3.00 12.32
C VAL A 189 3.39 1.92 13.25
N CYS A 190 2.63 0.83 13.45
CA CYS A 190 3.07 -0.28 14.29
C CYS A 190 4.34 -0.96 13.73
N GLY A 191 4.45 -1.11 12.43
CA GLY A 191 5.63 -1.66 11.77
C GLY A 191 6.88 -0.76 11.92
N LEU A 192 6.69 0.56 11.83
CA LEU A 192 7.74 1.54 12.10
C LEU A 192 8.18 1.55 13.56
N ALA A 193 7.26 1.33 14.51
CA ALA A 193 7.57 1.24 15.93
C ALA A 193 8.19 -0.13 16.33
N ALA A 194 7.90 -1.20 15.59
CA ALA A 194 8.38 -2.55 15.89
C ALA A 194 9.90 -2.64 15.78
N LYS A 195 10.49 -3.60 16.49
CA LYS A 195 11.95 -3.88 16.37
C LYS A 195 12.33 -4.25 14.94
N LYS A 196 13.53 -3.84 14.52
CA LYS A 196 14.09 -4.23 13.22
C LYS A 196 14.09 -5.77 13.14
N PRO A 197 13.72 -6.37 11.99
CA PRO A 197 13.90 -7.80 11.78
C PRO A 197 15.36 -8.21 12.04
N ALA A 198 15.56 -9.37 12.64
CA ALA A 198 16.90 -9.89 12.85
C ALA A 198 17.66 -9.94 11.52
N LYS A 199 18.94 -9.55 11.54
CA LYS A 199 19.80 -9.76 10.37
C LYS A 199 19.90 -11.27 10.14
N GLU A 200 19.58 -11.71 8.94
CA GLU A 200 19.93 -13.04 8.50
C GLU A 200 21.44 -13.24 8.65
N THR A 201 21.84 -14.21 9.46
CA THR A 201 23.22 -14.71 9.45
C THR A 201 23.39 -15.44 8.13
N ARG A 202 23.97 -14.77 7.16
CA ARG A 202 24.31 -15.31 5.85
C ARG A 202 25.34 -16.41 6.09
N ASN A 203 24.90 -17.65 6.27
CA ASN A 203 25.79 -18.80 6.16
C ASN A 203 26.20 -18.87 4.68
N ARG A 204 27.45 -18.57 4.45
CA ARG A 204 28.12 -18.74 3.15
C ARG A 204 28.30 -20.21 2.86
#